data_c3beb88b1ecf599a6c00740e07ed5d41
#
_entry.id   c3beb88b1ecf599a6c00740e07ed5d41
#
_cell.length_a   1.000
_cell.length_b   1.000
_cell.length_c   1.000
_cell.angle_alpha   90.00
_cell.angle_beta   90.00
_cell.angle_gamma   90.00
#
_symmetry.space_group_name_H-M   'P 1'
#
loop_
_entity.id
_entity.type
_entity.pdbx_description
1 polymer ?
#
loop_
_entity_poly.entity_id
_entity_poly.type
_entity_poly.pdbx_seq_one_letter_code
_entity_poly.pdbx_strand_id
1 'polypeptide(L)'
;VLLRGRPGGTPAATIELPVGKAVARFRVASLGENDEHEELFSIPTRRRGVIPVGPVRAVQADPVGLIRRTKVFSEPMELFVHPRMVPLELATVGFLKDVEGITTANLSSSDVSFHALRDYVPGDDRRAVHWRTTARTGRLMVRQFEETMRAHLLLMLSTLRGDYASEDDFETAVSVTASLAVAALREERQVSLYTFEGPVAFPNAMGALDELCRVTQIDKGPDLSQVALRAGHDTPGASVAAFVTGGIDPAQLRTAQLVLPPQVMTFALRVSSDLEMAHRQLGDLTVLDLPLLDQLPLVMRGLS
;
A
#
# COMPACT_ATOMS: atom_id res chain seq x y z
N VAL A 1 -28.28 7.24 -4.68
CA VAL A 1 -28.39 8.53 -5.41
C VAL A 1 -29.49 9.34 -4.76
N LEU A 2 -29.15 10.52 -4.29
CA LEU A 2 -30.11 11.46 -3.73
C LEU A 2 -30.37 12.57 -4.76
N LEU A 3 -31.64 12.77 -5.08
CA LEU A 3 -32.11 13.80 -6.00
C LEU A 3 -33.01 14.78 -5.24
N ARG A 4 -32.79 16.07 -5.48
CA ARG A 4 -33.55 17.13 -4.83
C ARG A 4 -34.28 18.01 -5.86
N GLY A 5 -35.56 18.29 -5.62
CA GLY A 5 -36.36 19.16 -6.44
C GLY A 5 -35.84 20.61 -6.41
N ARG A 6 -35.94 21.33 -7.54
CA ARG A 6 -35.54 22.72 -7.70
C ARG A 6 -36.68 23.68 -7.34
N PRO A 7 -36.37 24.97 -7.09
CA PRO A 7 -37.39 26.00 -7.11
C PRO A 7 -38.19 25.96 -8.41
N GLY A 8 -39.53 25.92 -8.29
CA GLY A 8 -40.44 25.74 -9.43
C GLY A 8 -40.68 24.29 -9.88
N GLY A 9 -40.14 23.31 -9.12
CA GLY A 9 -40.30 21.89 -9.37
C GLY A 9 -39.34 21.32 -10.43
N THR A 10 -39.30 20.00 -10.46
CA THR A 10 -38.53 19.22 -11.45
C THR A 10 -39.47 18.25 -12.14
N PRO A 11 -39.58 18.27 -13.47
CA PRO A 11 -40.44 17.35 -14.19
C PRO A 11 -39.95 15.91 -14.09
N ALA A 12 -40.84 14.93 -14.29
CA ALA A 12 -40.49 13.53 -14.30
C ALA A 12 -39.43 13.22 -15.36
N ALA A 13 -38.48 12.37 -14.99
CA ALA A 13 -37.34 12.01 -15.85
C ALA A 13 -36.86 10.59 -15.57
N THR A 14 -36.21 9.98 -16.53
CA THR A 14 -35.43 8.77 -16.31
C THR A 14 -33.99 9.18 -15.94
N ILE A 15 -33.52 8.73 -14.80
CA ILE A 15 -32.12 8.93 -14.39
C ILE A 15 -31.29 7.76 -14.92
N GLU A 16 -30.19 8.09 -15.55
CA GLU A 16 -29.17 7.15 -16.01
C GLU A 16 -27.89 7.40 -15.25
N LEU A 17 -27.36 6.37 -14.60
CA LEU A 17 -26.08 6.37 -13.90
C LEU A 17 -25.21 5.25 -14.47
N PRO A 18 -24.21 5.56 -15.30
CA PRO A 18 -23.19 4.60 -15.69
C PRO A 18 -22.40 4.12 -14.46
N VAL A 19 -22.18 2.81 -14.34
CA VAL A 19 -21.37 2.17 -13.30
C VAL A 19 -20.53 1.09 -13.96
N GLY A 20 -19.26 1.35 -14.19
CA GLY A 20 -18.40 0.48 -14.97
C GLY A 20 -18.94 0.25 -16.39
N LYS A 21 -19.22 -1.01 -16.72
CA LYS A 21 -19.80 -1.40 -18.02
C LYS A 21 -21.34 -1.38 -18.04
N ALA A 22 -21.98 -1.22 -16.89
CA ALA A 22 -23.43 -1.21 -16.74
C ALA A 22 -23.99 0.21 -16.65
N VAL A 23 -25.29 0.36 -16.84
CA VAL A 23 -25.99 1.62 -16.62
C VAL A 23 -27.22 1.34 -15.75
N ALA A 24 -27.22 1.88 -14.54
CA ALA A 24 -28.41 1.88 -13.69
C ALA A 24 -29.41 2.90 -14.24
N ARG A 25 -30.68 2.47 -14.38
CA ARG A 25 -31.79 3.30 -14.89
C ARG A 25 -32.95 3.20 -13.96
N PHE A 26 -33.47 4.34 -13.51
CA PHE A 26 -34.67 4.41 -12.70
C PHE A 26 -35.49 5.64 -13.06
N ARG A 27 -36.80 5.54 -12.89
CA ARG A 27 -37.73 6.61 -13.17
C ARG A 27 -38.00 7.42 -11.91
N VAL A 28 -37.87 8.71 -12.03
CA VAL A 28 -38.21 9.65 -10.96
C VAL A 28 -39.46 10.41 -11.39
N ALA A 29 -40.47 10.43 -10.54
CA ALA A 29 -41.66 11.24 -10.73
C ALA A 29 -41.30 12.76 -10.67
N SER A 30 -42.25 13.61 -11.01
CA SER A 30 -42.07 15.03 -10.79
C SER A 30 -41.82 15.32 -9.30
N LEU A 31 -40.78 16.08 -9.01
CA LEU A 31 -40.45 16.51 -7.64
C LEU A 31 -40.89 17.94 -7.45
N GLY A 32 -41.61 18.22 -6.36
CA GLY A 32 -41.90 19.57 -5.89
C GLY A 32 -40.60 20.27 -5.42
N GLU A 33 -40.73 21.54 -5.07
CA GLU A 33 -39.64 22.29 -4.48
C GLU A 33 -39.22 21.68 -3.13
N ASN A 34 -37.94 21.37 -3.00
CA ASN A 34 -37.34 20.69 -1.84
C ASN A 34 -37.74 19.24 -1.61
N ASP A 35 -38.56 18.62 -2.49
CA ASP A 35 -38.78 17.19 -2.42
C ASP A 35 -37.50 16.42 -2.69
N GLU A 36 -37.31 15.32 -1.97
CA GLU A 36 -36.16 14.42 -2.12
C GLU A 36 -36.60 13.07 -2.63
N HIS A 37 -35.81 12.49 -3.53
CA HIS A 37 -35.96 11.13 -3.99
C HIS A 37 -34.65 10.40 -3.81
N GLU A 38 -34.69 9.30 -3.08
CA GLU A 38 -33.53 8.45 -2.84
C GLU A 38 -33.67 7.14 -3.60
N GLU A 39 -32.64 6.76 -4.37
CA GLU A 39 -32.55 5.47 -5.03
C GLU A 39 -31.31 4.72 -4.55
N LEU A 40 -31.53 3.49 -4.08
CA LEU A 40 -30.49 2.59 -3.60
C LEU A 40 -30.25 1.49 -4.62
N PHE A 41 -29.01 1.22 -4.94
CA PHE A 41 -28.60 0.11 -5.76
C PHE A 41 -27.30 -0.51 -5.25
N SER A 42 -27.09 -1.80 -5.51
CA SER A 42 -25.89 -2.52 -5.13
C SER A 42 -24.94 -2.63 -6.30
N ILE A 43 -23.67 -2.31 -6.06
CA ILE A 43 -22.59 -2.55 -7.02
C ILE A 43 -21.88 -3.84 -6.58
N PRO A 44 -21.84 -4.89 -7.42
CA PRO A 44 -21.13 -6.12 -7.07
C PRO A 44 -19.62 -5.87 -7.07
N THR A 45 -18.99 -6.00 -5.90
CA THR A 45 -17.56 -5.74 -5.68
C THR A 45 -16.83 -7.03 -5.30
N ARG A 46 -16.85 -8.03 -6.20
CA ARG A 46 -16.25 -9.34 -5.93
C ARG A 46 -14.74 -9.37 -6.06
N ARG A 47 -14.17 -8.49 -6.89
CA ARG A 47 -12.74 -8.33 -7.11
C ARG A 47 -12.35 -6.87 -6.92
N ARG A 48 -11.12 -6.61 -6.49
CA ARG A 48 -10.59 -5.25 -6.43
C ARG A 48 -10.57 -4.60 -7.81
N GLY A 49 -10.58 -3.32 -7.82
CA GLY A 49 -10.47 -2.55 -9.07
C GLY A 49 -11.01 -1.15 -8.95
N VAL A 50 -10.96 -0.43 -10.04
CA VAL A 50 -11.49 0.91 -10.17
C VAL A 50 -12.72 0.88 -11.04
N ILE A 51 -13.86 1.26 -10.49
CA ILE A 51 -15.15 1.30 -11.19
C ILE A 51 -15.48 2.77 -11.48
N PRO A 52 -15.47 3.20 -12.75
CA PRO A 52 -15.96 4.53 -13.09
C PRO A 52 -17.47 4.62 -12.85
N VAL A 53 -17.89 5.64 -12.11
CA VAL A 53 -19.28 5.91 -11.76
C VAL A 53 -19.67 7.28 -12.29
N GLY A 54 -20.78 7.35 -13.00
CA GLY A 54 -21.28 8.61 -13.56
C GLY A 54 -20.77 8.90 -14.98
N PRO A 55 -21.08 10.10 -15.49
CA PRO A 55 -21.88 11.15 -14.87
C PRO A 55 -23.36 10.76 -14.72
N VAL A 56 -24.02 11.29 -13.69
CA VAL A 56 -25.49 11.17 -13.53
C VAL A 56 -26.16 12.00 -14.62
N ARG A 57 -27.11 11.38 -15.33
CA ARG A 57 -27.85 12.03 -16.42
C ARG A 57 -29.34 11.89 -16.18
N ALA A 58 -30.08 12.97 -16.39
CA ALA A 58 -31.55 12.89 -16.52
C ALA A 58 -31.90 12.91 -18.01
N VAL A 59 -32.73 11.97 -18.38
CA VAL A 59 -33.21 11.78 -19.73
C VAL A 59 -34.74 11.98 -19.73
N GLN A 60 -35.18 12.95 -20.50
CA GLN A 60 -36.57 13.19 -20.81
C GLN A 60 -36.80 12.81 -22.27
N ALA A 61 -37.77 11.95 -22.52
CA ALA A 61 -38.19 11.61 -23.85
C ALA A 61 -39.67 11.96 -24.01
N ASP A 62 -40.09 12.35 -25.21
CA ASP A 62 -41.47 12.50 -25.55
C ASP A 62 -42.15 11.11 -25.61
N PRO A 63 -43.51 11.03 -25.52
CA PRO A 63 -44.23 9.76 -25.51
C PRO A 63 -43.99 8.89 -26.75
N VAL A 64 -43.59 9.49 -27.86
CA VAL A 64 -43.31 8.78 -29.12
C VAL A 64 -41.84 8.45 -29.28
N GLY A 65 -40.97 8.99 -28.43
CA GLY A 65 -39.53 8.72 -28.42
C GLY A 65 -38.74 9.43 -29.51
N LEU A 66 -39.33 10.42 -30.18
CA LEU A 66 -38.70 11.17 -31.27
C LEU A 66 -37.76 12.27 -30.76
N ILE A 67 -38.05 12.83 -29.59
CA ILE A 67 -37.26 13.87 -28.97
C ILE A 67 -36.72 13.36 -27.63
N ARG A 68 -35.39 13.34 -27.51
CA ARG A 68 -34.69 12.99 -26.27
C ARG A 68 -33.86 14.16 -25.80
N ARG A 69 -34.12 14.64 -24.59
CA ARG A 69 -33.36 15.70 -23.94
C ARG A 69 -32.54 15.09 -22.80
N THR A 70 -31.24 15.24 -22.84
CA THR A 70 -30.35 14.74 -21.80
C THR A 70 -29.71 15.92 -21.06
N LYS A 71 -29.73 15.88 -19.73
CA LYS A 71 -29.05 16.84 -18.88
C LYS A 71 -28.10 16.10 -17.94
N VAL A 72 -26.84 16.54 -17.91
CA VAL A 72 -25.79 16.01 -17.03
C VAL A 72 -25.82 16.75 -15.70
N PHE A 73 -25.71 16.04 -14.59
CA PHE A 73 -25.83 16.58 -13.23
C PHE A 73 -24.58 16.43 -12.37
N SER A 74 -23.69 15.51 -12.72
CA SER A 74 -22.44 15.30 -11.98
C SER A 74 -21.29 15.05 -12.94
N GLU A 75 -20.09 15.21 -12.47
CA GLU A 75 -18.90 14.68 -13.13
C GLU A 75 -18.77 13.17 -12.86
N PRO A 76 -18.03 12.44 -13.70
CA PRO A 76 -17.67 11.06 -13.41
C PRO A 76 -16.72 11.02 -12.20
N MET A 77 -16.84 9.97 -11.39
CA MET A 77 -15.98 9.68 -10.25
C MET A 77 -15.48 8.25 -10.31
N GLU A 78 -14.39 7.96 -9.64
CA GLU A 78 -13.86 6.62 -9.50
C GLU A 78 -14.29 6.03 -8.15
N LEU A 79 -14.84 4.82 -8.19
CA LEU A 79 -15.10 4.00 -7.02
C LEU A 79 -14.00 2.95 -6.91
N PHE A 80 -13.21 3.01 -5.84
CA PHE A 80 -12.17 2.04 -5.56
C PHE A 80 -12.73 0.86 -4.78
N VAL A 81 -12.54 -0.33 -5.31
CA VAL A 81 -12.80 -1.59 -4.61
C VAL A 81 -11.45 -2.11 -4.13
N HIS A 82 -11.16 -1.89 -2.85
CA HIS A 82 -9.87 -2.22 -2.26
C HIS A 82 -9.64 -3.73 -2.21
N PRO A 83 -8.37 -4.18 -2.25
CA PRO A 83 -8.03 -5.57 -2.02
C PRO A 83 -8.46 -6.01 -0.62
N ARG A 84 -8.77 -7.29 -0.47
CA ARG A 84 -9.01 -7.89 0.85
C ARG A 84 -7.74 -7.79 1.69
N MET A 85 -7.88 -7.48 2.96
CA MET A 85 -6.76 -7.37 3.88
C MET A 85 -6.99 -8.23 5.12
N VAL A 86 -5.90 -8.66 5.73
CA VAL A 86 -5.90 -9.27 7.06
C VAL A 86 -5.14 -8.37 8.04
N PRO A 87 -5.60 -8.28 9.31
CA PRO A 87 -4.91 -7.48 10.30
C PRO A 87 -3.54 -8.11 10.62
N LEU A 88 -2.50 -7.28 10.65
CA LEU A 88 -1.14 -7.64 11.02
C LEU A 88 -0.62 -6.70 12.09
N GLU A 89 0.15 -7.25 13.02
CA GLU A 89 0.91 -6.52 14.03
C GLU A 89 2.41 -6.73 13.73
N LEU A 90 3.01 -5.84 12.97
CA LEU A 90 4.40 -5.97 12.54
C LEU A 90 5.39 -5.72 13.69
N ALA A 91 4.98 -4.98 14.73
CA ALA A 91 5.77 -4.78 15.93
C ALA A 91 6.08 -6.08 16.71
N THR A 92 5.30 -7.15 16.49
CA THR A 92 5.52 -8.47 17.09
C THR A 92 6.42 -9.36 16.24
N VAL A 93 6.72 -8.96 15.01
CA VAL A 93 7.63 -9.67 14.12
C VAL A 93 9.05 -9.33 14.52
N GLY A 94 9.79 -10.28 15.12
CA GLY A 94 11.13 -10.08 15.69
C GLY A 94 12.11 -9.47 14.67
N PHE A 95 12.02 -9.89 13.43
CA PHE A 95 12.79 -9.39 12.29
C PHE A 95 12.69 -7.85 12.10
N LEU A 96 11.53 -7.25 12.27
CA LEU A 96 11.36 -5.79 12.17
C LEU A 96 11.80 -5.08 13.46
N LYS A 97 11.70 -5.77 14.59
CA LYS A 97 12.17 -5.26 15.88
C LYS A 97 13.69 -5.21 15.97
N ASP A 98 14.37 -6.19 15.40
CA ASP A 98 15.84 -6.25 15.38
C ASP A 98 16.45 -5.11 14.56
N VAL A 99 15.78 -4.69 13.48
CA VAL A 99 16.20 -3.53 12.67
C VAL A 99 16.07 -2.22 13.46
N GLU A 100 15.04 -2.06 14.28
CA GLU A 100 14.84 -0.87 15.12
C GLU A 100 15.85 -0.79 16.28
N GLY A 101 16.50 -1.91 16.61
CA GLY A 101 17.57 -1.97 17.63
C GLY A 101 18.98 -1.71 17.08
N ILE A 102 19.17 -1.63 15.76
CA ILE A 102 20.49 -1.36 15.16
C ILE A 102 20.74 0.14 15.12
N THR A 103 21.67 0.60 15.97
CA THR A 103 22.15 1.98 15.96
C THR A 103 23.06 2.22 14.76
N THR A 104 22.67 3.10 13.86
CA THR A 104 23.53 3.56 12.76
C THR A 104 24.18 4.91 13.06
N ALA A 105 25.44 5.05 12.70
CA ALA A 105 26.24 6.26 12.95
C ALA A 105 25.93 7.43 11.99
N ASN A 106 24.85 7.37 11.20
CA ASN A 106 24.49 8.43 10.26
C ASN A 106 23.46 9.38 10.88
N LEU A 107 23.89 10.59 11.16
CA LEU A 107 23.12 11.68 11.75
C LEU A 107 22.15 12.29 10.73
N SER A 108 20.85 12.03 10.90
CA SER A 108 19.79 12.85 10.33
C SER A 108 19.20 13.76 11.42
N SER A 109 18.83 14.99 11.08
CA SER A 109 18.54 16.06 12.04
C SER A 109 17.08 16.11 12.54
N SER A 110 16.21 15.12 12.24
CA SER A 110 14.77 15.25 12.45
C SER A 110 14.13 14.38 13.53
N ASP A 111 14.75 13.27 13.97
CA ASP A 111 14.17 12.42 15.04
C ASP A 111 15.27 11.90 15.98
N VAL A 112 15.72 12.80 16.88
CA VAL A 112 16.86 12.55 17.74
C VAL A 112 16.40 12.33 19.19
N SER A 113 16.41 11.08 19.67
CA SER A 113 16.17 10.82 21.09
C SER A 113 17.48 10.92 21.89
N PHE A 114 17.42 11.51 23.08
CA PHE A 114 18.57 11.60 23.99
C PHE A 114 18.92 10.20 24.50
N HIS A 115 20.13 9.72 24.18
CA HIS A 115 20.60 8.41 24.62
C HIS A 115 21.55 8.50 25.81
N ALA A 116 22.64 9.25 25.68
CA ALA A 116 23.69 9.31 26.71
C ALA A 116 24.45 10.65 26.67
N LEU A 117 25.23 10.88 27.73
CA LEU A 117 26.23 11.92 27.76
C LEU A 117 27.62 11.25 27.67
N ARG A 118 28.46 11.71 26.75
CA ARG A 118 29.88 11.31 26.64
C ARG A 118 30.81 12.50 26.74
N ASP A 119 32.07 12.22 26.97
CA ASP A 119 33.10 13.26 26.95
C ASP A 119 33.24 13.84 25.54
N TYR A 120 33.42 15.14 25.44
CA TYR A 120 33.66 15.87 24.22
C TYR A 120 34.97 15.42 23.55
N VAL A 121 34.91 15.17 22.27
CA VAL A 121 36.09 14.89 21.42
C VAL A 121 36.28 16.05 20.44
N PRO A 122 37.50 16.54 20.19
CA PRO A 122 37.74 17.60 19.21
C PRO A 122 37.13 17.22 17.84
N GLY A 123 36.21 18.09 17.35
CA GLY A 123 35.38 17.84 16.14
C GLY A 123 33.91 17.71 16.39
N ASP A 124 33.47 17.51 17.65
CA ASP A 124 32.06 17.45 17.99
C ASP A 124 31.39 18.82 17.86
N ASP A 125 30.08 18.81 17.49
CA ASP A 125 29.26 20.03 17.41
C ASP A 125 29.08 20.63 18.81
N ARG A 126 29.57 21.87 19.00
CA ARG A 126 29.45 22.63 20.26
C ARG A 126 28.00 22.90 20.68
N ARG A 127 27.03 22.82 19.74
CA ARG A 127 25.59 22.96 20.03
C ARG A 127 25.04 21.75 20.79
N ALA A 128 25.68 20.60 20.66
CA ALA A 128 25.34 19.38 21.38
C ALA A 128 25.88 19.33 22.82
N VAL A 129 26.68 20.30 23.26
CA VAL A 129 27.25 20.33 24.61
C VAL A 129 26.15 20.48 25.66
N HIS A 130 26.12 19.57 26.63
CA HIS A 130 25.21 19.61 27.76
C HIS A 130 25.78 20.44 28.90
N TRP A 131 25.59 21.74 28.84
CA TRP A 131 26.22 22.73 29.74
C TRP A 131 25.98 22.45 31.22
N ARG A 132 24.76 21.94 31.58
CA ARG A 132 24.41 21.62 32.99
C ARG A 132 25.29 20.52 33.57
N THR A 133 25.56 19.45 32.82
CA THR A 133 26.44 18.37 33.28
C THR A 133 27.90 18.79 33.21
N THR A 134 28.30 19.51 32.16
CA THR A 134 29.64 20.10 32.05
C THR A 134 30.00 20.96 33.25
N ALA A 135 29.08 21.83 33.70
CA ALA A 135 29.28 22.66 34.87
C ALA A 135 29.40 21.84 36.18
N ARG A 136 28.78 20.68 36.25
CA ARG A 136 28.79 19.82 37.44
C ARG A 136 29.97 18.89 37.50
N THR A 137 30.45 18.41 36.32
CA THR A 137 31.55 17.43 36.24
C THR A 137 32.91 18.07 35.95
N GLY A 138 32.94 19.35 35.54
CA GLY A 138 34.16 20.05 35.12
C GLY A 138 34.76 19.58 33.79
N ARG A 139 34.09 18.65 33.09
CA ARG A 139 34.47 18.12 31.77
C ARG A 139 33.41 18.46 30.75
N LEU A 140 33.84 18.82 29.54
CA LEU A 140 32.92 19.05 28.45
C LEU A 140 32.18 17.76 28.11
N MET A 141 30.85 17.76 28.31
CA MET A 141 29.97 16.63 28.04
C MET A 141 29.08 16.95 26.85
N VAL A 142 29.04 16.04 25.87
CA VAL A 142 28.22 16.17 24.67
C VAL A 142 27.02 15.19 24.77
N ARG A 143 25.85 15.65 24.35
CA ARG A 143 24.70 14.80 24.19
C ARG A 143 24.95 13.87 23.01
N GLN A 144 24.92 12.59 23.28
CA GLN A 144 24.86 11.56 22.26
C GLN A 144 23.39 11.30 21.98
N PHE A 145 23.02 11.56 20.77
CA PHE A 145 21.68 11.28 20.31
C PHE A 145 21.71 9.96 19.57
N GLU A 146 20.72 9.14 19.83
CA GLU A 146 20.49 7.92 19.11
C GLU A 146 19.33 8.16 18.14
N GLU A 147 19.58 7.95 16.88
CA GLU A 147 18.54 7.98 15.87
C GLU A 147 17.75 6.69 16.02
N THR A 148 16.52 6.80 16.50
CA THR A 148 15.58 5.67 16.45
C THR A 148 15.16 5.55 15.01
N MET A 149 15.91 4.78 14.21
CA MET A 149 15.51 4.51 12.84
C MET A 149 14.19 3.74 12.86
N ARG A 150 13.12 4.41 12.46
CA ARG A 150 11.88 3.71 12.12
C ARG A 150 12.18 2.86 10.90
N ALA A 151 11.86 1.57 10.97
CA ALA A 151 12.10 0.66 9.86
C ALA A 151 11.44 1.19 8.58
N HIS A 152 12.21 1.33 7.51
CA HIS A 152 11.69 1.65 6.18
C HIS A 152 11.49 0.34 5.41
N LEU A 153 10.25 0.00 5.17
CA LEU A 153 9.84 -1.22 4.49
C LEU A 153 9.74 -0.99 2.97
N LEU A 154 10.58 -1.68 2.22
CA LEU A 154 10.53 -1.74 0.76
C LEU A 154 9.73 -2.97 0.33
N LEU A 155 8.53 -2.78 -0.20
CA LEU A 155 7.68 -3.84 -0.73
C LEU A 155 7.87 -3.94 -2.24
N MET A 156 8.18 -5.12 -2.75
CA MET A 156 8.34 -5.41 -4.17
C MET A 156 7.33 -6.49 -4.58
N LEU A 157 6.29 -6.07 -5.31
CA LEU A 157 5.24 -6.96 -5.81
C LEU A 157 5.53 -7.37 -7.24
N SER A 158 5.67 -8.66 -7.50
CA SER A 158 5.69 -9.17 -8.86
C SER A 158 4.34 -8.95 -9.53
N THR A 159 4.37 -8.37 -10.73
CA THR A 159 3.20 -8.23 -11.60
C THR A 159 3.29 -9.12 -12.83
N LEU A 160 4.34 -9.94 -12.97
CA LEU A 160 4.46 -10.88 -14.09
C LEU A 160 3.43 -12.00 -13.98
N ARG A 161 2.63 -12.16 -15.04
CA ARG A 161 1.64 -13.25 -15.11
C ARG A 161 2.28 -14.62 -14.97
N GLY A 162 3.48 -14.81 -15.53
CA GLY A 162 4.20 -16.08 -15.47
C GLY A 162 4.67 -16.51 -14.08
N ASP A 163 4.68 -15.62 -13.11
CA ASP A 163 5.07 -15.91 -11.73
C ASP A 163 3.94 -16.59 -10.93
N TYR A 164 2.70 -16.52 -11.42
CA TYR A 164 1.49 -16.98 -10.72
C TYR A 164 0.85 -18.17 -11.45
N ALA A 165 0.41 -19.15 -10.69
CA ALA A 165 -0.33 -20.29 -11.22
C ALA A 165 -1.77 -19.90 -11.64
N SER A 166 -2.35 -18.90 -10.96
CA SER A 166 -3.70 -18.42 -11.21
C SER A 166 -3.83 -16.92 -11.04
N GLU A 167 -4.92 -16.32 -11.57
CA GLU A 167 -5.28 -14.94 -11.32
C GLU A 167 -5.63 -14.71 -9.83
N ASP A 168 -6.21 -15.70 -9.16
CA ASP A 168 -6.56 -15.61 -7.75
C ASP A 168 -5.32 -15.61 -6.84
N ASP A 169 -4.23 -16.29 -7.24
CA ASP A 169 -2.94 -16.19 -6.54
C ASP A 169 -2.36 -14.79 -6.65
N PHE A 170 -2.45 -14.15 -7.82
CA PHE A 170 -2.06 -12.75 -7.99
C PHE A 170 -2.91 -11.80 -7.12
N GLU A 171 -4.22 -11.98 -7.09
CA GLU A 171 -5.11 -11.18 -6.24
C GLU A 171 -4.78 -11.37 -4.74
N THR A 172 -4.36 -12.59 -4.37
CA THR A 172 -3.88 -12.88 -3.01
C THR A 172 -2.54 -12.17 -2.75
N ALA A 173 -1.62 -12.14 -3.69
CA ALA A 173 -0.35 -11.42 -3.56
C ALA A 173 -0.55 -9.90 -3.41
N VAL A 174 -1.48 -9.32 -4.16
CA VAL A 174 -1.87 -7.91 -4.00
C VAL A 174 -2.47 -7.67 -2.61
N SER A 175 -3.31 -8.59 -2.13
CA SER A 175 -3.92 -8.52 -0.79
C SER A 175 -2.89 -8.64 0.33
N VAL A 176 -1.87 -9.48 0.15
CA VAL A 176 -0.71 -9.59 1.04
C VAL A 176 0.07 -8.27 1.09
N THR A 177 0.38 -7.71 -0.08
CA THR A 177 1.08 -6.42 -0.21
C THR A 177 0.29 -5.29 0.47
N ALA A 178 -1.02 -5.24 0.25
CA ALA A 178 -1.91 -4.27 0.90
C ALA A 178 -1.89 -4.42 2.43
N SER A 179 -1.96 -5.67 2.93
CA SER A 179 -1.94 -5.95 4.37
C SER A 179 -0.64 -5.51 5.03
N LEU A 180 0.52 -5.79 4.40
CA LEU A 180 1.84 -5.36 4.87
C LEU A 180 1.99 -3.84 4.82
N ALA A 181 1.62 -3.20 3.70
CA ALA A 181 1.73 -1.75 3.55
C ALA A 181 0.89 -1.01 4.59
N VAL A 182 -0.39 -1.39 4.74
CA VAL A 182 -1.30 -0.75 5.70
C VAL A 182 -0.86 -0.98 7.14
N ALA A 183 -0.38 -2.19 7.48
CA ALA A 183 0.13 -2.48 8.82
C ALA A 183 1.36 -1.62 9.15
N ALA A 184 2.33 -1.53 8.22
CA ALA A 184 3.53 -0.71 8.42
C ALA A 184 3.19 0.79 8.55
N LEU A 185 2.31 1.31 7.70
CA LEU A 185 1.89 2.71 7.75
C LEU A 185 1.09 3.05 9.02
N ARG A 186 0.30 2.11 9.56
CA ARG A 186 -0.40 2.28 10.85
C ARG A 186 0.56 2.34 12.03
N GLU A 187 1.68 1.63 11.96
CA GLU A 187 2.77 1.69 12.93
C GLU A 187 3.73 2.86 12.68
N GLU A 188 3.32 3.83 11.83
CA GLU A 188 4.08 5.03 11.46
C GLU A 188 5.46 4.73 10.82
N ARG A 189 5.62 3.56 10.20
CA ARG A 189 6.81 3.19 9.45
C ARG A 189 6.77 3.77 8.05
N GLN A 190 7.93 4.03 7.48
CA GLN A 190 8.03 4.40 6.07
C GLN A 190 7.80 3.17 5.19
N VAL A 191 7.08 3.36 4.09
CA VAL A 191 6.81 2.29 3.11
C VAL A 191 7.09 2.80 1.71
N SER A 192 7.90 2.07 0.97
CA SER A 192 8.06 2.20 -0.48
C SER A 192 7.51 0.96 -1.16
N LEU A 193 6.67 1.16 -2.16
CA LEU A 193 6.06 0.09 -2.94
C LEU A 193 6.59 0.12 -4.37
N TYR A 194 7.04 -1.02 -4.85
CA TYR A 194 7.51 -1.24 -6.21
C TYR A 194 6.72 -2.37 -6.86
N THR A 195 6.36 -2.15 -8.12
CA THR A 195 5.92 -3.20 -9.04
C THR A 195 6.96 -3.39 -10.13
N PHE A 196 6.75 -4.34 -11.02
CA PHE A 196 7.64 -4.51 -12.17
C PHE A 196 7.56 -3.36 -13.18
N GLU A 197 6.54 -2.53 -13.10
CA GLU A 197 6.39 -1.29 -13.88
C GLU A 197 7.13 -0.10 -13.25
N GLY A 198 7.50 -0.19 -11.98
CA GLY A 198 8.24 0.84 -11.26
C GLY A 198 7.67 1.18 -9.88
N PRO A 199 8.09 2.33 -9.31
CA PRO A 199 7.62 2.80 -8.02
C PRO A 199 6.15 3.18 -8.06
N VAL A 200 5.42 2.81 -7.00
CA VAL A 200 4.03 3.20 -6.78
C VAL A 200 4.00 4.30 -5.73
N ALA A 201 3.64 5.51 -6.15
CA ALA A 201 3.60 6.68 -5.28
C ALA A 201 2.23 6.79 -4.60
N PHE A 202 2.21 7.00 -3.30
CA PHE A 202 0.99 7.22 -2.52
C PHE A 202 1.26 8.14 -1.32
N PRO A 203 0.29 8.98 -0.91
CA PRO A 203 0.48 9.93 0.19
C PRO A 203 0.23 9.31 1.58
N ASN A 204 -0.55 8.23 1.66
CA ASN A 204 -0.98 7.60 2.91
C ASN A 204 -1.52 6.19 2.66
N ALA A 205 -1.97 5.50 3.71
CA ALA A 205 -2.48 4.13 3.63
C ALA A 205 -3.69 3.98 2.69
N MET A 206 -4.60 4.96 2.64
CA MET A 206 -5.75 4.94 1.74
C MET A 206 -5.29 5.06 0.28
N GLY A 207 -4.37 6.01 0.00
CA GLY A 207 -3.78 6.16 -1.33
C GLY A 207 -3.02 4.92 -1.78
N ALA A 208 -2.33 4.21 -0.88
CA ALA A 208 -1.69 2.93 -1.20
C ALA A 208 -2.71 1.87 -1.65
N LEU A 209 -3.87 1.80 -0.99
CA LEU A 209 -4.95 0.90 -1.38
C LEU A 209 -5.57 1.29 -2.73
N ASP A 210 -5.77 2.60 -2.98
CA ASP A 210 -6.29 3.11 -4.25
C ASP A 210 -5.35 2.75 -5.40
N GLU A 211 -4.03 2.94 -5.23
CA GLU A 211 -3.05 2.55 -6.25
C GLU A 211 -2.98 1.04 -6.43
N LEU A 212 -3.06 0.25 -5.37
CA LEU A 212 -3.14 -1.21 -5.48
C LEU A 212 -4.40 -1.68 -6.22
N CYS A 213 -5.49 -0.90 -6.25
CA CYS A 213 -6.66 -1.20 -7.10
C CYS A 213 -6.34 -1.11 -8.59
N ARG A 214 -5.34 -0.32 -8.99
CA ARG A 214 -4.94 -0.10 -10.38
C ARG A 214 -3.92 -1.11 -10.90
N VAL A 215 -3.19 -1.78 -9.99
CA VAL A 215 -2.13 -2.73 -10.35
C VAL A 215 -2.73 -3.91 -11.12
N THR A 216 -2.17 -4.21 -12.28
CA THR A 216 -2.59 -5.31 -13.16
C THR A 216 -1.41 -6.21 -13.49
N GLN A 217 -1.69 -7.44 -13.91
CA GLN A 217 -0.65 -8.33 -14.41
C GLN A 217 -0.14 -7.86 -15.78
N ILE A 218 1.16 -8.03 -16.00
CA ILE A 218 1.84 -7.82 -17.27
C ILE A 218 2.36 -9.15 -17.81
N ASP A 219 2.34 -9.31 -19.14
CA ASP A 219 2.80 -10.56 -19.77
C ASP A 219 4.33 -10.61 -19.92
N LYS A 220 4.97 -9.44 -20.02
CA LYS A 220 6.43 -9.29 -20.17
C LYS A 220 6.92 -8.10 -19.36
N GLY A 221 8.06 -8.25 -18.71
CA GLY A 221 8.67 -7.20 -17.91
C GLY A 221 10.11 -7.53 -17.52
N PRO A 222 10.73 -6.70 -16.67
CA PRO A 222 12.04 -6.98 -16.10
C PRO A 222 11.97 -8.23 -15.22
N ASP A 223 13.10 -8.88 -14.98
CA ASP A 223 13.19 -9.91 -13.96
C ASP A 223 13.21 -9.30 -12.54
N LEU A 224 12.98 -10.16 -11.54
CA LEU A 224 12.92 -9.73 -10.15
C LEU A 224 14.23 -9.08 -9.67
N SER A 225 15.39 -9.52 -10.17
CA SER A 225 16.70 -8.94 -9.82
C SER A 225 16.86 -7.52 -10.36
N GLN A 226 16.36 -7.26 -11.56
CA GLN A 226 16.37 -5.92 -12.15
C GLN A 226 15.44 -4.96 -11.37
N VAL A 227 14.27 -5.45 -10.94
CA VAL A 227 13.36 -4.68 -10.09
C VAL A 227 14.01 -4.40 -8.73
N ALA A 228 14.61 -5.41 -8.10
CA ALA A 228 15.29 -5.28 -6.82
C ALA A 228 16.45 -4.27 -6.87
N LEU A 229 17.25 -4.31 -7.95
CA LEU A 229 18.37 -3.38 -8.15
C LEU A 229 17.87 -1.93 -8.24
N ARG A 230 16.81 -1.68 -9.03
CA ARG A 230 16.22 -0.34 -9.17
C ARG A 230 15.61 0.13 -7.85
N ALA A 231 14.79 -0.71 -7.23
CA ALA A 231 14.12 -0.39 -5.99
C ALA A 231 15.12 -0.10 -4.86
N GLY A 232 16.20 -0.87 -4.75
CA GLY A 232 17.26 -0.64 -3.79
C GLY A 232 18.04 0.65 -4.04
N HIS A 233 18.28 1.03 -5.32
CA HIS A 233 18.90 2.29 -5.69
C HIS A 233 18.00 3.49 -5.35
N ASP A 234 16.70 3.40 -5.66
CA ASP A 234 15.74 4.50 -5.48
C ASP A 234 15.29 4.63 -4.02
N THR A 235 15.56 3.62 -3.19
CA THR A 235 15.18 3.60 -1.76
C THR A 235 16.41 3.31 -0.87
N PRO A 236 17.40 4.19 -0.84
CA PRO A 236 18.66 3.94 -0.11
C PRO A 236 18.48 3.86 1.41
N GLY A 237 17.34 4.35 1.93
CA GLY A 237 16.99 4.28 3.35
C GLY A 237 16.21 3.01 3.74
N ALA A 238 15.98 2.08 2.81
CA ALA A 238 15.31 0.85 3.14
C ALA A 238 16.14 0.03 4.13
N SER A 239 15.53 -0.40 5.22
CA SER A 239 16.14 -1.28 6.21
C SER A 239 15.61 -2.71 6.10
N VAL A 240 14.41 -2.87 5.58
CA VAL A 240 13.76 -4.16 5.33
C VAL A 240 13.19 -4.19 3.92
N ALA A 241 13.41 -5.28 3.20
CA ALA A 241 12.84 -5.52 1.87
C ALA A 241 12.02 -6.80 1.86
N ALA A 242 10.82 -6.72 1.29
CA ALA A 242 9.92 -7.84 1.13
C ALA A 242 9.62 -8.08 -0.36
N PHE A 243 9.92 -9.27 -0.84
CA PHE A 243 9.43 -9.75 -2.13
C PHE A 243 8.07 -10.41 -1.96
N VAL A 244 7.08 -9.98 -2.73
CA VAL A 244 5.77 -10.64 -2.80
C VAL A 244 5.59 -11.15 -4.22
N THR A 245 5.57 -12.47 -4.38
CA THR A 245 5.57 -13.13 -5.69
C THR A 245 4.63 -14.32 -5.71
N GLY A 246 4.41 -14.92 -6.86
CA GLY A 246 3.82 -16.24 -6.98
C GLY A 246 4.79 -17.37 -6.60
N GLY A 247 4.51 -18.58 -7.04
CA GLY A 247 5.27 -19.77 -6.73
C GLY A 247 6.62 -19.92 -7.46
N ILE A 248 7.35 -18.82 -7.69
CA ILE A 248 8.63 -18.81 -8.39
C ILE A 248 9.71 -19.62 -7.66
N ASP A 249 10.77 -20.01 -8.39
CA ASP A 249 11.91 -20.72 -7.81
C ASP A 249 12.61 -19.89 -6.74
N PRO A 250 12.82 -20.42 -5.53
CA PRO A 250 13.58 -19.75 -4.47
C PRO A 250 14.98 -19.28 -4.88
N ALA A 251 15.62 -19.92 -5.87
CA ALA A 251 16.91 -19.49 -6.40
C ALA A 251 16.84 -18.10 -7.07
N GLN A 252 15.72 -17.76 -7.71
CA GLN A 252 15.50 -16.45 -8.32
C GLN A 252 15.36 -15.38 -7.24
N LEU A 253 14.66 -15.69 -6.13
CA LEU A 253 14.53 -14.80 -4.97
C LEU A 253 15.90 -14.50 -4.34
N ARG A 254 16.75 -15.55 -4.21
CA ARG A 254 18.10 -15.37 -3.70
C ARG A 254 18.95 -14.47 -4.63
N THR A 255 18.83 -14.65 -5.94
CA THR A 255 19.53 -13.79 -6.90
C THR A 255 19.07 -12.34 -6.78
N ALA A 256 17.77 -12.10 -6.61
CA ALA A 256 17.23 -10.77 -6.41
C ALA A 256 17.65 -10.17 -5.06
N GLN A 257 17.80 -10.97 -4.00
CA GLN A 257 18.32 -10.50 -2.71
C GLN A 257 19.77 -10.00 -2.84
N LEU A 258 20.63 -10.73 -3.57
CA LEU A 258 22.07 -10.44 -3.66
C LEU A 258 22.37 -9.08 -4.35
N VAL A 259 21.42 -8.49 -5.07
CA VAL A 259 21.58 -7.17 -5.68
C VAL A 259 21.14 -6.03 -4.77
N LEU A 260 20.48 -6.33 -3.64
CA LEU A 260 20.15 -5.36 -2.61
C LEU A 260 21.38 -5.07 -1.72
N PRO A 261 21.45 -3.88 -1.08
CA PRO A 261 22.51 -3.59 -0.12
C PRO A 261 22.52 -4.63 1.02
N PRO A 262 23.70 -5.11 1.45
CA PRO A 262 23.82 -6.21 2.40
C PRO A 262 23.25 -5.90 3.80
N GLN A 263 23.09 -4.63 4.15
CA GLN A 263 22.48 -4.19 5.40
C GLN A 263 20.94 -4.27 5.38
N VAL A 264 20.31 -4.49 4.22
CA VAL A 264 18.86 -4.59 4.09
C VAL A 264 18.42 -6.02 4.45
N MET A 265 17.69 -6.16 5.53
CA MET A 265 17.11 -7.44 5.91
C MET A 265 16.03 -7.83 4.89
N THR A 266 16.06 -9.07 4.41
CA THR A 266 15.21 -9.46 3.27
C THR A 266 14.39 -10.70 3.59
N PHE A 267 13.11 -10.66 3.26
CA PHE A 267 12.25 -11.83 3.24
C PHE A 267 11.40 -11.88 1.96
N ALA A 268 10.89 -13.07 1.64
CA ALA A 268 10.03 -13.29 0.49
C ALA A 268 8.76 -14.02 0.89
N LEU A 269 7.63 -13.60 0.35
CA LEU A 269 6.34 -14.26 0.43
C LEU A 269 6.00 -14.83 -0.95
N ARG A 270 5.97 -16.16 -1.04
CA ARG A 270 5.55 -16.88 -2.24
C ARG A 270 4.08 -17.26 -2.08
N VAL A 271 3.25 -16.68 -2.90
CA VAL A 271 1.79 -16.85 -2.84
C VAL A 271 1.35 -17.81 -3.93
N SER A 272 0.88 -18.97 -3.56
CA SER A 272 0.26 -19.89 -4.50
C SER A 272 -0.58 -20.93 -3.76
N SER A 273 -1.79 -21.17 -4.25
CA SER A 273 -2.71 -22.18 -3.74
C SER A 273 -2.17 -23.61 -3.83
N ASP A 274 -1.18 -23.83 -4.70
CA ASP A 274 -0.52 -25.15 -4.90
C ASP A 274 0.59 -25.42 -3.88
N LEU A 275 0.99 -24.40 -3.09
CA LEU A 275 2.02 -24.54 -2.06
C LEU A 275 1.41 -24.99 -0.73
N GLU A 276 2.22 -25.70 0.06
CA GLU A 276 1.94 -25.87 1.48
C GLU A 276 2.62 -24.75 2.26
N MET A 277 2.00 -24.36 3.40
CA MET A 277 2.59 -23.36 4.28
C MET A 277 3.96 -23.86 4.78
N ALA A 278 5.02 -23.15 4.44
CA ALA A 278 6.38 -23.50 4.81
C ALA A 278 7.22 -22.24 5.10
N HIS A 279 8.23 -22.46 5.93
CA HIS A 279 9.26 -21.46 6.26
C HIS A 279 10.61 -22.07 5.87
N ARG A 280 11.37 -21.38 5.05
CA ARG A 280 12.68 -21.84 4.56
C ARG A 280 13.70 -20.72 4.68
N GLN A 281 14.89 -21.07 5.14
CA GLN A 281 16.01 -20.15 5.18
C GLN A 281 16.99 -20.44 4.04
N LEU A 282 17.28 -19.47 3.21
CA LEU A 282 18.21 -19.56 2.08
C LEU A 282 19.36 -18.54 2.27
N GLY A 283 20.35 -18.87 3.11
CA GLY A 283 21.35 -17.91 3.57
C GLY A 283 20.67 -16.85 4.42
N ASP A 284 20.80 -15.58 4.04
CA ASP A 284 20.19 -14.45 4.76
C ASP A 284 18.76 -14.12 4.28
N LEU A 285 18.22 -14.89 3.32
CA LEU A 285 16.86 -14.73 2.83
C LEU A 285 15.91 -15.70 3.53
N THR A 286 14.90 -15.17 4.18
CA THR A 286 13.78 -15.95 4.68
C THR A 286 12.68 -16.05 3.62
N VAL A 287 12.30 -17.26 3.25
CA VAL A 287 11.23 -17.53 2.27
C VAL A 287 10.04 -18.16 2.98
N LEU A 288 8.90 -17.55 2.81
CA LEU A 288 7.63 -17.92 3.42
C LEU A 288 6.65 -18.32 2.32
N ASP A 289 6.19 -19.57 2.34
CA ASP A 289 5.18 -20.06 1.42
C ASP A 289 3.79 -19.84 2.03
N LEU A 290 2.92 -19.15 1.28
CA LEU A 290 1.60 -18.72 1.73
C LEU A 290 0.51 -19.22 0.76
N PRO A 291 -0.21 -20.29 1.07
CA PRO A 291 -1.31 -20.78 0.23
C PRO A 291 -2.58 -19.93 0.32
N LEU A 292 -2.88 -19.34 1.48
CA LEU A 292 -4.11 -18.58 1.72
C LEU A 292 -3.83 -17.28 2.48
N LEU A 293 -4.50 -16.21 2.09
CA LEU A 293 -4.36 -14.89 2.72
C LEU A 293 -4.58 -14.94 4.24
N ASP A 294 -5.56 -15.70 4.72
CA ASP A 294 -5.92 -15.77 6.15
C ASP A 294 -4.81 -16.38 7.02
N GLN A 295 -3.84 -17.07 6.40
CA GLN A 295 -2.67 -17.63 7.08
C GLN A 295 -1.51 -16.62 7.21
N LEU A 296 -1.59 -15.47 6.56
CA LEU A 296 -0.54 -14.46 6.59
C LEU A 296 -0.10 -14.06 8.01
N PRO A 297 -1.01 -13.82 8.99
CA PRO A 297 -0.58 -13.49 10.34
C PRO A 297 0.22 -14.62 11.02
N LEU A 298 -0.09 -15.87 10.70
CA LEU A 298 0.62 -17.04 11.25
C LEU A 298 2.01 -17.17 10.63
N VAL A 299 2.09 -17.03 9.30
CA VAL A 299 3.34 -17.12 8.54
C VAL A 299 4.30 -16.00 8.96
N MET A 300 3.80 -14.79 9.17
CA MET A 300 4.62 -13.65 9.60
C MET A 300 5.20 -13.82 11.02
N ARG A 301 4.55 -14.55 11.92
CA ARG A 301 5.12 -14.89 13.23
C ARG A 301 6.34 -15.79 13.15
N GLY A 302 6.48 -16.54 12.07
CA GLY A 302 7.65 -17.36 11.79
C GLY A 302 8.92 -16.58 11.45
N LEU A 303 8.83 -15.25 11.29
CA LEU A 303 9.98 -14.35 11.12
C LEU A 303 10.59 -13.89 12.48
N SER A 304 10.12 -14.44 13.59
CA SER A 304 10.53 -14.08 14.96
C SER A 304 11.76 -14.87 15.37
#